data_6b7453041a524e598bee0a797cc8f53b
#
_entry.id   6b7453041a524e598bee0a797cc8f53b
#
_cell.length_a   1.000
_cell.length_b   1.000
_cell.length_c   1.000
_cell.angle_alpha   90.00
_cell.angle_beta   90.00
_cell.angle_gamma   90.00
#
_symmetry.space_group_name_H-M   'P 1'
#
loop_
_entity.id
_entity.type
_entity.pdbx_description
1 polymer ?
#
loop_
_entity_poly.entity_id
_entity_poly.type
_entity_poly.pdbx_seq_one_letter_code
_entity_poly.pdbx_strand_id
1 'polypeptide(L)'
;MNWPIHGSNPQYIYNHLQLPMPKNIIDFSVNVNPFGPPALLKEKWIRWFAAVSDYPDPNNSELIEVISEKEKLPRSSILPGNGGAELIGLLAKMFSGKRVLLIQPTFSEYERMCTANGCQISNLILKENDWEIPVDDLSSKLARADVLFLCHPNNPTGIIYSEQLLLQIVNACQQQDCFLVIDEAFYDFTDESNTIASYLKDYNMLIIIRSMTKMYAIPGLRLGYILAAPSIIKELHQNQAHWSVNALALLAGKECLLADNYINKTKTFVSIERKRMVHALQQAGYLVSASRVNFYLVRDPELGDQLPLFMFLVKKGIVARHTANYQGLNGRWLRFSIKQTHENDILLKELLAWKKKS
;
A
#
# COMPACT_ATOMS: atom_id res chain seq x y z
N MET A 1 2.02 -17.32 -18.19
CA MET A 1 0.70 -16.72 -17.86
C MET A 1 0.91 -15.26 -17.49
N ASN A 2 0.24 -14.32 -18.16
CA ASN A 2 0.28 -12.91 -17.78
C ASN A 2 -0.74 -12.68 -16.66
N TRP A 3 -0.32 -12.80 -15.41
CA TRP A 3 -1.13 -12.48 -14.26
C TRP A 3 -1.54 -11.00 -14.25
N PRO A 4 -2.76 -10.65 -13.78
CA PRO A 4 -3.11 -9.26 -13.53
C PRO A 4 -2.07 -8.59 -12.63
N ILE A 5 -1.59 -7.43 -13.04
CA ILE A 5 -0.54 -6.69 -12.32
C ILE A 5 -0.98 -6.32 -10.91
N HIS A 6 -2.28 -5.99 -10.74
CA HIS A 6 -2.86 -5.59 -9.46
C HIS A 6 -4.00 -6.54 -9.05
N GLY A 7 -4.31 -6.54 -7.76
CA GLY A 7 -5.61 -6.99 -7.25
C GLY A 7 -6.71 -6.06 -7.74
N SER A 8 -7.92 -6.31 -7.34
CA SER A 8 -9.18 -5.69 -7.79
C SER A 8 -9.72 -6.23 -9.12
N ASN A 9 -10.98 -5.94 -9.36
CA ASN A 9 -11.67 -6.36 -10.59
C ASN A 9 -11.59 -7.89 -10.84
N PRO A 10 -12.19 -8.72 -9.98
CA PRO A 10 -12.15 -10.17 -10.07
C PRO A 10 -12.47 -10.75 -11.44
N GLN A 11 -13.28 -10.05 -12.25
CA GLN A 11 -13.60 -10.45 -13.62
C GLN A 11 -12.37 -10.71 -14.49
N TYR A 12 -11.27 -9.98 -14.29
CA TYR A 12 -10.03 -10.22 -15.03
C TYR A 12 -9.38 -11.56 -14.65
N ILE A 13 -9.50 -11.97 -13.38
CA ILE A 13 -9.01 -13.27 -12.92
C ILE A 13 -9.84 -14.39 -13.55
N TYR A 14 -11.19 -14.31 -13.49
CA TYR A 14 -12.06 -15.31 -14.09
C TYR A 14 -11.87 -15.42 -15.60
N ASN A 15 -11.75 -14.30 -16.31
CA ASN A 15 -11.47 -14.29 -17.76
C ASN A 15 -10.11 -14.92 -18.07
N HIS A 16 -9.07 -14.57 -17.30
CA HIS A 16 -7.72 -15.11 -17.49
C HIS A 16 -7.67 -16.63 -17.28
N LEU A 17 -8.41 -17.13 -16.27
CA LEU A 17 -8.48 -18.54 -15.94
C LEU A 17 -9.52 -19.31 -16.78
N GLN A 18 -10.25 -18.63 -17.65
CA GLN A 18 -11.35 -19.20 -18.45
C GLN A 18 -12.42 -19.91 -17.58
N LEU A 19 -12.70 -19.33 -16.40
CA LEU A 19 -13.68 -19.86 -15.46
C LEU A 19 -14.96 -19.01 -15.49
N PRO A 20 -16.14 -19.65 -15.33
CA PRO A 20 -17.38 -18.89 -15.14
C PRO A 20 -17.34 -18.14 -13.81
N MET A 21 -17.68 -16.84 -13.86
CA MET A 21 -17.70 -16.00 -12.67
C MET A 21 -18.95 -16.29 -11.82
N PRO A 22 -18.82 -16.65 -10.53
CA PRO A 22 -19.95 -16.87 -9.63
C PRO A 22 -20.74 -15.57 -9.39
N LYS A 23 -22.02 -15.72 -8.99
CA LYS A 23 -22.86 -14.56 -8.61
C LYS A 23 -22.34 -13.83 -7.38
N ASN A 24 -21.83 -14.58 -6.41
CA ASN A 24 -21.30 -14.03 -5.15
C ASN A 24 -19.79 -14.22 -5.13
N ILE A 25 -19.07 -13.10 -5.05
CA ILE A 25 -17.61 -13.07 -4.96
C ILE A 25 -17.20 -12.30 -3.71
N ILE A 26 -16.26 -12.87 -2.97
CA ILE A 26 -15.55 -12.18 -1.89
C ILE A 26 -14.12 -11.91 -2.36
N ASP A 27 -13.85 -10.62 -2.62
CA ASP A 27 -12.55 -10.19 -3.13
C ASP A 27 -11.58 -9.84 -2.00
N PHE A 28 -10.73 -10.78 -1.63
CA PHE A 28 -9.64 -10.59 -0.67
C PHE A 28 -8.36 -10.00 -1.30
N SER A 29 -8.35 -9.76 -2.61
CA SER A 29 -7.15 -9.24 -3.31
C SER A 29 -6.92 -7.75 -3.09
N VAL A 30 -7.93 -7.01 -2.61
CA VAL A 30 -7.93 -5.56 -2.41
C VAL A 30 -7.82 -5.21 -0.93
N ASN A 31 -6.77 -4.50 -0.56
CA ASN A 31 -6.44 -4.15 0.82
C ASN A 31 -7.10 -2.82 1.24
N VAL A 32 -8.42 -2.72 1.22
CA VAL A 32 -9.17 -1.56 1.72
C VAL A 32 -9.86 -1.87 3.04
N ASN A 33 -10.21 -0.83 3.78
CA ASN A 33 -10.93 -0.96 5.05
C ASN A 33 -12.24 -1.76 4.88
N PRO A 34 -12.47 -2.80 5.69
CA PRO A 34 -13.66 -3.65 5.60
C PRO A 34 -14.98 -2.95 5.97
N PHE A 35 -14.93 -1.79 6.63
CA PHE A 35 -16.14 -1.04 6.99
C PHE A 35 -16.71 -0.20 5.86
N GLY A 36 -16.01 -0.09 4.72
CA GLY A 36 -16.37 0.84 3.66
C GLY A 36 -16.05 2.30 4.05
N PRO A 37 -16.47 3.29 3.26
CA PRO A 37 -16.20 4.70 3.55
C PRO A 37 -16.86 5.18 4.84
N PRO A 38 -16.30 6.21 5.55
CA PRO A 38 -16.95 6.83 6.70
C PRO A 38 -18.37 7.26 6.38
N ALA A 39 -19.33 6.98 7.29
CA ALA A 39 -20.76 7.24 7.08
C ALA A 39 -21.04 8.72 6.71
N LEU A 40 -20.29 9.64 7.30
CA LEU A 40 -20.37 11.08 7.04
C LEU A 40 -20.21 11.43 5.54
N LEU A 41 -19.41 10.67 4.78
CA LEU A 41 -19.25 10.91 3.34
C LEU A 41 -20.56 10.66 2.60
N LYS A 42 -21.31 9.60 2.99
CA LYS A 42 -22.62 9.30 2.40
C LYS A 42 -23.65 10.41 2.71
N GLU A 43 -23.64 10.92 3.94
CA GLU A 43 -24.55 12.01 4.36
C GLU A 43 -24.32 13.30 3.59
N LYS A 44 -23.06 13.64 3.30
CA LYS A 44 -22.68 14.86 2.59
C LYS A 44 -22.70 14.72 1.06
N TRP A 45 -22.83 13.51 0.53
CA TRP A 45 -22.63 13.22 -0.89
C TRP A 45 -23.52 14.01 -1.85
N ILE A 46 -24.82 14.09 -1.54
CA ILE A 46 -25.79 14.83 -2.36
C ILE A 46 -25.42 16.32 -2.41
N ARG A 47 -25.01 16.89 -1.29
CA ARG A 47 -24.59 18.29 -1.22
C ARG A 47 -23.31 18.55 -2.03
N TRP A 48 -22.38 17.60 -2.03
CA TRP A 48 -21.14 17.71 -2.77
C TRP A 48 -21.30 17.52 -4.28
N PHE A 49 -22.43 16.97 -4.72
CA PHE A 49 -22.70 16.79 -6.15
C PHE A 49 -22.60 18.11 -6.93
N ALA A 50 -22.95 19.25 -6.32
CA ALA A 50 -22.82 20.56 -6.94
C ALA A 50 -21.37 20.91 -7.32
N ALA A 51 -20.37 20.40 -6.61
CA ALA A 51 -18.96 20.64 -6.90
C ALA A 51 -18.48 19.96 -8.20
N VAL A 52 -19.28 19.09 -8.80
CA VAL A 52 -18.92 18.43 -10.08
C VAL A 52 -18.96 19.42 -11.26
N SER A 53 -19.70 20.52 -11.13
CA SER A 53 -19.88 21.53 -12.19
C SER A 53 -18.69 22.51 -12.27
N ASP A 54 -17.87 22.58 -11.23
CA ASP A 54 -16.81 23.59 -11.11
C ASP A 54 -15.42 22.95 -11.10
N TYR A 55 -14.44 23.68 -11.62
CA TYR A 55 -13.05 23.29 -11.43
C TYR A 55 -12.69 23.36 -9.93
N PRO A 56 -11.98 22.34 -9.39
CA PRO A 56 -11.53 22.39 -8.01
C PRO A 56 -10.46 23.47 -7.80
N ASP A 57 -10.19 23.80 -6.52
CA ASP A 57 -9.06 24.68 -6.18
C ASP A 57 -7.74 24.08 -6.70
N PRO A 58 -7.05 24.75 -7.64
CA PRO A 58 -5.83 24.24 -8.24
C PRO A 58 -4.67 24.09 -7.23
N ASN A 59 -4.75 24.79 -6.10
CA ASN A 59 -3.74 24.75 -5.03
C ASN A 59 -4.10 23.76 -3.92
N ASN A 60 -5.28 23.12 -3.94
CA ASN A 60 -5.74 22.20 -2.91
C ASN A 60 -5.67 22.77 -1.48
N SER A 61 -5.86 24.09 -1.34
CA SER A 61 -5.50 24.89 -0.14
C SER A 61 -6.13 24.37 1.15
N GLU A 62 -7.44 24.07 1.13
CA GLU A 62 -8.16 23.58 2.31
C GLU A 62 -7.72 22.16 2.73
N LEU A 63 -7.43 21.30 1.76
CA LEU A 63 -6.93 19.96 2.06
C LEU A 63 -5.53 20.02 2.64
N ILE A 64 -4.64 20.84 2.03
CA ILE A 64 -3.27 21.06 2.53
C ILE A 64 -3.27 21.59 3.95
N GLU A 65 -4.20 22.50 4.28
CA GLU A 65 -4.35 23.02 5.65
C GLU A 65 -4.59 21.89 6.65
N VAL A 66 -5.59 21.05 6.39
CA VAL A 66 -5.95 19.95 7.29
C VAL A 66 -4.80 18.93 7.38
N ILE A 67 -4.09 18.65 6.29
CA ILE A 67 -2.92 17.77 6.32
C ILE A 67 -1.80 18.42 7.14
N SER A 68 -1.54 19.70 6.95
CA SER A 68 -0.51 20.48 7.67
C SER A 68 -0.71 20.42 9.19
N GLU A 69 -1.95 20.59 9.64
CA GLU A 69 -2.31 20.49 11.05
C GLU A 69 -2.13 19.06 11.59
N LYS A 70 -2.59 18.06 10.86
CA LYS A 70 -2.50 16.64 11.24
C LYS A 70 -1.07 16.14 11.30
N GLU A 71 -0.26 16.44 10.30
CA GLU A 71 1.14 15.97 10.18
C GLU A 71 2.12 16.90 10.95
N LYS A 72 1.67 18.07 11.40
CA LYS A 72 2.49 19.10 12.06
C LYS A 72 3.68 19.54 11.20
N LEU A 73 3.43 19.69 9.91
CA LEU A 73 4.41 20.10 8.90
C LEU A 73 3.95 21.40 8.20
N PRO A 74 4.87 22.23 7.68
CA PRO A 74 4.50 23.41 6.92
C PRO A 74 3.77 23.03 5.63
N ARG A 75 2.81 23.84 5.19
CA ARG A 75 2.04 23.63 3.94
C ARG A 75 2.94 23.42 2.72
N SER A 76 4.09 24.11 2.68
CA SER A 76 5.09 23.99 1.61
C SER A 76 5.76 22.60 1.54
N SER A 77 5.56 21.75 2.54
CA SER A 77 6.09 20.37 2.59
C SER A 77 5.05 19.32 2.15
N ILE A 78 3.92 19.73 1.58
CA ILE A 78 2.78 18.85 1.29
C ILE A 78 2.37 18.99 -0.17
N LEU A 79 2.19 17.85 -0.86
CA LEU A 79 1.66 17.79 -2.22
C LEU A 79 0.56 16.74 -2.32
N PRO A 80 -0.73 17.13 -2.36
CA PRO A 80 -1.80 16.20 -2.70
C PRO A 80 -1.73 15.73 -4.16
N GLY A 81 -2.23 14.51 -4.43
CA GLY A 81 -2.25 13.95 -5.77
C GLY A 81 -3.36 12.94 -5.97
N ASN A 82 -3.58 12.55 -7.21
CA ASN A 82 -4.62 11.64 -7.69
C ASN A 82 -4.31 10.17 -7.30
N GLY A 83 -4.16 9.94 -6.00
CA GLY A 83 -3.75 8.68 -5.39
C GLY A 83 -2.26 8.39 -5.52
N GLY A 84 -1.79 7.36 -4.81
CA GLY A 84 -0.38 7.00 -4.78
C GLY A 84 0.24 6.71 -6.15
N ALA A 85 -0.56 6.24 -7.12
CA ALA A 85 -0.05 5.93 -8.46
C ALA A 85 0.44 7.17 -9.21
N GLU A 86 -0.28 8.31 -9.13
CA GLU A 86 0.19 9.58 -9.70
C GLU A 86 1.46 10.04 -8.99
N LEU A 87 1.44 10.01 -7.67
CA LEU A 87 2.57 10.47 -6.85
C LEU A 87 3.85 9.67 -7.12
N ILE A 88 3.74 8.34 -7.26
CA ILE A 88 4.84 7.47 -7.69
C ILE A 88 5.31 7.86 -9.10
N GLY A 89 4.39 8.16 -10.01
CA GLY A 89 4.72 8.60 -11.36
C GLY A 89 5.47 9.93 -11.40
N LEU A 90 5.08 10.90 -10.57
CA LEU A 90 5.76 12.18 -10.44
C LEU A 90 7.17 12.01 -9.89
N LEU A 91 7.35 11.16 -8.87
CA LEU A 91 8.66 10.83 -8.33
C LEU A 91 9.53 10.11 -9.36
N ALA A 92 8.97 9.14 -10.08
CA ALA A 92 9.71 8.45 -11.14
C ALA A 92 10.16 9.40 -12.26
N LYS A 93 9.35 10.41 -12.59
CA LYS A 93 9.69 11.47 -13.54
C LYS A 93 10.82 12.37 -13.01
N MET A 94 10.74 12.78 -11.73
CA MET A 94 11.80 13.56 -11.06
C MET A 94 13.13 12.80 -11.05
N PHE A 95 13.08 11.47 -10.88
CA PHE A 95 14.26 10.60 -10.86
C PHE A 95 14.62 10.01 -12.23
N SER A 96 14.12 10.57 -13.34
CA SER A 96 14.40 10.06 -14.69
C SER A 96 15.89 9.87 -14.93
N GLY A 97 16.27 8.68 -15.45
CA GLY A 97 17.66 8.29 -15.72
C GLY A 97 18.51 7.91 -14.50
N LYS A 98 17.99 8.07 -13.27
CA LYS A 98 18.71 7.76 -12.03
C LYS A 98 18.76 6.26 -11.75
N ARG A 99 19.71 5.85 -10.90
CA ARG A 99 19.86 4.49 -10.39
C ARG A 99 18.94 4.31 -9.20
N VAL A 100 17.94 3.43 -9.32
CA VAL A 100 16.91 3.18 -8.31
C VAL A 100 17.11 1.81 -7.69
N LEU A 101 17.21 1.76 -6.37
CA LEU A 101 17.24 0.54 -5.57
C LEU A 101 15.82 0.26 -5.04
N LEU A 102 15.33 -0.97 -5.25
CA LEU A 102 14.06 -1.45 -4.72
C LEU A 102 14.31 -2.57 -3.72
N ILE A 103 13.63 -2.53 -2.56
CA ILE A 103 13.66 -3.63 -1.58
C ILE A 103 12.48 -4.55 -1.91
N GLN A 104 12.79 -5.77 -2.35
CA GLN A 104 11.82 -6.77 -2.80
C GLN A 104 11.59 -7.86 -1.73
N PRO A 105 10.37 -8.41 -1.61
CA PRO A 105 9.19 -8.15 -2.45
C PRO A 105 8.52 -6.82 -2.11
N THR A 106 8.05 -6.08 -3.12
CA THR A 106 7.38 -4.79 -2.93
C THR A 106 6.31 -4.51 -3.99
N PHE A 107 5.67 -3.37 -3.90
CA PHE A 107 4.63 -2.94 -4.82
C PHE A 107 5.21 -2.68 -6.23
N SER A 108 4.65 -3.33 -7.24
CA SER A 108 5.19 -3.36 -8.61
C SER A 108 5.18 -2.00 -9.33
N GLU A 109 4.39 -1.01 -8.84
CA GLU A 109 4.34 0.30 -9.48
C GLU A 109 5.64 1.08 -9.38
N TYR A 110 6.46 0.84 -8.36
CA TYR A 110 7.78 1.51 -8.27
C TYR A 110 8.64 1.12 -9.46
N GLU A 111 8.82 -0.18 -9.69
CA GLU A 111 9.61 -0.70 -10.83
C GLU A 111 9.00 -0.24 -12.16
N ARG A 112 7.67 -0.40 -12.32
CA ARG A 112 6.97 -0.04 -13.55
C ARG A 112 7.14 1.43 -13.92
N MET A 113 6.91 2.33 -12.96
CA MET A 113 6.98 3.78 -13.22
C MET A 113 8.42 4.25 -13.39
N CYS A 114 9.35 3.75 -12.60
CA CYS A 114 10.76 4.08 -12.74
C CYS A 114 11.33 3.58 -14.08
N THR A 115 11.02 2.35 -14.49
CA THR A 115 11.43 1.81 -15.80
C THR A 115 10.85 2.64 -16.95
N ALA A 116 9.57 3.03 -16.88
CA ALA A 116 8.91 3.86 -17.89
C ALA A 116 9.56 5.26 -18.04
N ASN A 117 10.23 5.75 -16.98
CA ASN A 117 10.96 7.01 -16.98
C ASN A 117 12.50 6.84 -17.18
N GLY A 118 12.93 5.67 -17.64
CA GLY A 118 14.34 5.42 -17.99
C GLY A 118 15.28 5.24 -16.79
N CYS A 119 14.76 4.99 -15.60
CA CYS A 119 15.60 4.69 -14.44
C CYS A 119 16.29 3.33 -14.58
N GLN A 120 17.47 3.21 -14.00
CA GLN A 120 18.22 1.95 -13.91
C GLN A 120 17.85 1.24 -12.60
N ILE A 121 17.14 0.11 -12.70
CA ILE A 121 16.63 -0.60 -11.54
C ILE A 121 17.63 -1.62 -11.02
N SER A 122 17.83 -1.62 -9.71
CA SER A 122 18.52 -2.69 -8.97
C SER A 122 17.64 -3.16 -7.81
N ASN A 123 17.80 -4.41 -7.39
CA ASN A 123 16.96 -5.02 -6.38
C ASN A 123 17.79 -5.55 -5.20
N LEU A 124 17.27 -5.36 -3.97
CA LEU A 124 17.66 -6.09 -2.78
C LEU A 124 16.51 -7.05 -2.44
N ILE A 125 16.71 -8.35 -2.68
CA ILE A 125 15.69 -9.36 -2.44
C ILE A 125 15.81 -9.88 -1.02
N LEU A 126 14.78 -9.68 -0.20
CA LEU A 126 14.72 -10.15 1.18
C LEU A 126 14.42 -11.65 1.25
N LYS A 127 14.91 -12.30 2.30
CA LYS A 127 14.63 -13.71 2.58
C LYS A 127 13.20 -13.91 3.08
N GLU A 128 12.57 -14.98 2.68
CA GLU A 128 11.13 -15.24 2.95
C GLU A 128 10.79 -15.55 4.41
N ASN A 129 11.74 -15.97 5.23
CA ASN A 129 11.46 -16.39 6.60
C ASN A 129 11.07 -15.21 7.51
N ASP A 130 11.68 -14.05 7.31
CA ASP A 130 11.52 -12.89 8.20
C ASP A 130 11.31 -11.58 7.44
N TRP A 131 11.77 -11.50 6.17
CA TRP A 131 11.83 -10.29 5.35
C TRP A 131 12.58 -9.15 6.06
N GLU A 132 13.60 -9.48 6.84
CA GLU A 132 14.49 -8.50 7.45
C GLU A 132 15.39 -7.85 6.41
N ILE A 133 15.69 -6.56 6.61
CA ILE A 133 16.59 -5.81 5.75
C ILE A 133 18.02 -6.02 6.26
N PRO A 134 18.90 -6.69 5.49
CA PRO A 134 20.30 -6.86 5.89
C PRO A 134 21.05 -5.53 5.68
N VAL A 135 21.37 -4.84 6.78
CA VAL A 135 21.90 -3.47 6.76
C VAL A 135 23.22 -3.37 6.00
N ASP A 136 24.10 -4.36 6.13
CA ASP A 136 25.40 -4.39 5.44
C ASP A 136 25.23 -4.51 3.92
N ASP A 137 24.34 -5.42 3.47
CA ASP A 137 24.02 -5.57 2.06
C ASP A 137 23.37 -4.31 1.50
N LEU A 138 22.46 -3.70 2.28
CA LEU A 138 21.81 -2.45 1.91
C LEU A 138 22.86 -1.34 1.72
N SER A 139 23.76 -1.14 2.67
CA SER A 139 24.80 -0.11 2.62
C SER A 139 25.68 -0.25 1.37
N SER A 140 26.07 -1.47 1.02
CA SER A 140 26.86 -1.77 -0.17
C SER A 140 26.14 -1.42 -1.48
N LYS A 141 24.81 -1.58 -1.51
CA LYS A 141 23.96 -1.25 -2.67
C LYS A 141 23.65 0.24 -2.76
N LEU A 142 23.48 0.92 -1.62
CA LEU A 142 23.24 2.37 -1.57
C LEU A 142 24.40 3.17 -2.19
N ALA A 143 25.65 2.73 -2.04
CA ALA A 143 26.80 3.36 -2.70
C ALA A 143 26.69 3.44 -4.23
N ARG A 144 25.77 2.68 -4.84
CA ARG A 144 25.52 2.63 -6.28
C ARG A 144 24.10 3.04 -6.66
N ALA A 145 23.35 3.62 -5.74
CA ALA A 145 21.98 4.05 -5.94
C ALA A 145 21.86 5.56 -5.73
N ASP A 146 21.03 6.20 -6.53
CA ASP A 146 20.66 7.62 -6.36
C ASP A 146 19.35 7.73 -5.59
N VAL A 147 18.53 6.67 -5.59
CA VAL A 147 17.22 6.63 -4.94
C VAL A 147 16.96 5.24 -4.39
N LEU A 148 16.47 5.17 -3.14
CA LEU A 148 15.91 3.96 -2.52
C LEU A 148 14.39 4.10 -2.39
N PHE A 149 13.61 3.14 -2.88
CA PHE A 149 12.19 2.99 -2.54
C PHE A 149 12.00 1.91 -1.48
N LEU A 150 11.33 2.28 -0.40
CA LEU A 150 10.96 1.40 0.70
C LEU A 150 9.45 1.47 0.93
N CYS A 151 8.75 0.34 0.89
CA CYS A 151 7.35 0.24 1.30
C CYS A 151 7.28 -0.09 2.79
N HIS A 152 6.69 0.78 3.61
CA HIS A 152 6.61 0.61 5.05
C HIS A 152 5.29 1.17 5.65
N PRO A 153 4.44 0.32 6.19
CA PRO A 153 4.48 -1.16 6.25
C PRO A 153 4.50 -1.81 4.87
N ASN A 154 5.26 -2.91 4.74
CA ASN A 154 5.53 -3.48 3.43
C ASN A 154 4.32 -4.18 2.81
N ASN A 155 4.05 -3.89 1.55
CA ASN A 155 3.14 -4.64 0.70
C ASN A 155 3.97 -5.46 -0.31
N PRO A 156 3.96 -6.81 -0.28
CA PRO A 156 2.82 -7.65 0.16
C PRO A 156 2.95 -8.33 1.53
N THR A 157 4.05 -8.19 2.27
CA THR A 157 4.33 -9.00 3.46
C THR A 157 3.56 -8.56 4.71
N GLY A 158 3.22 -7.26 4.80
CA GLY A 158 2.63 -6.63 5.98
C GLY A 158 3.60 -6.37 7.13
N ILE A 159 4.91 -6.57 6.89
CA ILE A 159 5.95 -6.36 7.90
C ILE A 159 6.13 -4.88 8.19
N ILE A 160 6.40 -4.59 9.46
CA ILE A 160 6.80 -3.28 9.95
C ILE A 160 8.27 -3.36 10.38
N TYR A 161 9.04 -2.39 9.97
CA TYR A 161 10.41 -2.20 10.45
C TYR A 161 10.42 -1.30 11.69
N SER A 162 11.36 -1.51 12.60
CA SER A 162 11.51 -0.67 13.78
C SER A 162 11.93 0.75 13.41
N GLU A 163 11.55 1.75 14.22
CA GLU A 163 12.00 3.13 14.06
C GLU A 163 13.52 3.22 14.00
N GLN A 164 14.21 2.45 14.85
CA GLN A 164 15.68 2.39 14.85
C GLN A 164 16.25 1.96 13.51
N LEU A 165 15.68 0.92 12.88
CA LEU A 165 16.11 0.46 11.54
C LEU A 165 15.81 1.51 10.48
N LEU A 166 14.63 2.13 10.53
CA LEU A 166 14.26 3.20 9.59
C LEU A 166 15.25 4.37 9.68
N LEU A 167 15.64 4.79 10.89
CA LEU A 167 16.64 5.84 11.09
C LEU A 167 18.04 5.44 10.63
N GLN A 168 18.42 4.17 10.81
CA GLN A 168 19.66 3.67 10.21
C GLN A 168 19.65 3.75 8.69
N ILE A 169 18.52 3.42 8.06
CA ILE A 169 18.35 3.52 6.60
C ILE A 169 18.42 4.98 6.15
N VAL A 170 17.71 5.90 6.84
CA VAL A 170 17.77 7.35 6.55
C VAL A 170 19.21 7.85 6.61
N ASN A 171 19.93 7.55 7.70
CA ASN A 171 21.31 7.98 7.87
C ASN A 171 22.23 7.40 6.78
N ALA A 172 22.05 6.13 6.43
CA ALA A 172 22.83 5.50 5.36
C ALA A 172 22.55 6.14 3.99
N CYS A 173 21.29 6.46 3.68
CA CYS A 173 20.93 7.18 2.47
C CYS A 173 21.55 8.58 2.45
N GLN A 174 21.51 9.31 3.55
CA GLN A 174 22.07 10.65 3.65
C GLN A 174 23.59 10.65 3.45
N GLN A 175 24.31 9.66 4.02
CA GLN A 175 25.77 9.52 3.86
C GLN A 175 26.18 9.22 2.40
N GLN A 176 25.28 8.67 1.59
CA GLN A 176 25.53 8.31 0.20
C GLN A 176 24.88 9.26 -0.80
N ASP A 177 24.36 10.43 -0.34
CA ASP A 177 23.59 11.37 -1.17
C ASP A 177 22.47 10.67 -1.97
N CYS A 178 21.80 9.69 -1.34
CA CYS A 178 20.74 8.89 -1.93
C CYS A 178 19.38 9.35 -1.40
N PHE A 179 18.42 9.62 -2.30
CA PHE A 179 17.04 9.90 -1.89
C PHE A 179 16.39 8.67 -1.27
N LEU A 180 15.64 8.87 -0.20
CA LEU A 180 14.82 7.83 0.40
C LEU A 180 13.34 8.15 0.19
N VAL A 181 12.66 7.31 -0.58
CA VAL A 181 11.20 7.35 -0.75
C VAL A 181 10.58 6.25 0.11
N ILE A 182 9.81 6.63 1.13
CA ILE A 182 9.05 5.68 1.95
C ILE A 182 7.57 5.75 1.58
N ASP A 183 7.02 4.64 1.12
CA ASP A 183 5.57 4.52 0.88
C ASP A 183 4.88 4.00 2.14
N GLU A 184 4.18 4.88 2.82
CA GLU A 184 3.42 4.64 4.04
C GLU A 184 1.91 4.44 3.78
N ALA A 185 1.53 3.86 2.62
CA ALA A 185 0.12 3.69 2.23
C ALA A 185 -0.71 2.85 3.23
N PHE A 186 -0.07 2.09 4.11
CA PHE A 186 -0.71 1.22 5.11
C PHE A 186 -0.41 1.62 6.56
N TYR A 187 0.30 2.70 6.76
CA TYR A 187 0.70 3.20 8.07
C TYR A 187 -0.49 3.37 9.03
N ASP A 188 -1.62 3.88 8.54
CA ASP A 188 -2.81 4.12 9.35
C ASP A 188 -3.41 2.85 10.00
N PHE A 189 -3.07 1.64 9.53
CA PHE A 189 -3.57 0.37 10.09
C PHE A 189 -2.73 -0.17 11.24
N THR A 190 -1.60 0.44 11.55
CA THR A 190 -0.70 -0.01 12.60
C THR A 190 -1.12 0.49 13.98
N ASP A 191 -0.87 -0.31 15.02
CA ASP A 191 -1.16 0.09 16.41
C ASP A 191 -0.14 1.12 16.93
N GLU A 192 1.04 1.16 16.31
CA GLU A 192 2.17 2.00 16.68
C GLU A 192 2.32 3.16 15.67
N SER A 193 2.76 4.32 16.13
CA SER A 193 3.12 5.44 15.24
C SER A 193 4.51 5.20 14.64
N ASN A 194 4.61 4.25 13.70
CA ASN A 194 5.89 3.91 13.06
C ASN A 194 6.20 4.79 11.84
N THR A 195 5.79 6.05 11.88
CA THR A 195 6.14 7.02 10.84
C THR A 195 7.40 7.79 11.23
N ILE A 196 8.21 8.08 10.23
CA ILE A 196 9.35 8.97 10.37
C ILE A 196 9.09 10.36 9.78
N ALA A 197 7.82 10.75 9.59
CA ALA A 197 7.46 12.05 9.06
C ALA A 197 7.99 13.23 9.91
N SER A 198 8.12 13.05 11.22
CA SER A 198 8.72 14.04 12.14
C SER A 198 10.18 14.39 11.79
N TYR A 199 10.89 13.50 11.10
CA TYR A 199 12.30 13.68 10.72
C TYR A 199 12.49 14.39 9.37
N LEU A 200 11.42 14.74 8.66
CA LEU A 200 11.50 15.48 7.38
C LEU A 200 12.20 16.83 7.50
N LYS A 201 12.14 17.46 8.67
CA LYS A 201 12.85 18.72 8.96
C LYS A 201 14.38 18.56 9.06
N ASP A 202 14.85 17.34 9.37
CA ASP A 202 16.26 17.03 9.59
C ASP A 202 16.89 16.32 8.37
N TYR A 203 16.07 15.77 7.47
CA TYR A 203 16.51 14.95 6.32
C TYR A 203 15.89 15.42 5.01
N ASN A 204 16.58 16.33 4.32
CA ASN A 204 16.08 16.97 3.09
C ASN A 204 15.85 16.00 1.92
N MET A 205 16.44 14.81 1.94
CA MET A 205 16.30 13.79 0.89
C MET A 205 15.27 12.72 1.24
N LEU A 206 14.54 12.87 2.35
CA LEU A 206 13.43 12.01 2.73
C LEU A 206 12.15 12.45 2.03
N ILE A 207 11.44 11.50 1.44
CA ILE A 207 10.14 11.68 0.79
C ILE A 207 9.19 10.60 1.34
N ILE A 208 8.01 10.99 1.81
CA ILE A 208 7.01 10.07 2.33
C ILE A 208 5.76 10.15 1.46
N ILE A 209 5.26 8.99 1.01
CA ILE A 209 3.98 8.88 0.29
C ILE A 209 2.91 8.39 1.26
N ARG A 210 1.77 9.06 1.29
CA ARG A 210 0.57 8.70 2.05
C ARG A 210 -0.59 8.37 1.12
N SER A 211 -1.36 7.35 1.44
CA SER A 211 -2.53 6.94 0.66
C SER A 211 -3.79 7.02 1.51
N MET A 212 -4.74 7.83 1.12
CA MET A 212 -6.05 7.91 1.78
C MET A 212 -7.02 6.82 1.30
N THR A 213 -6.69 6.13 0.21
CA THR A 213 -7.59 5.16 -0.44
C THR A 213 -7.84 3.91 0.41
N LYS A 214 -6.90 3.52 1.29
CA LYS A 214 -6.93 2.25 2.01
C LYS A 214 -7.70 2.36 3.32
N MET A 215 -7.25 3.24 4.22
CA MET A 215 -7.88 3.46 5.53
C MET A 215 -9.33 3.94 5.38
N TYR A 216 -9.58 4.88 4.48
CA TYR A 216 -10.92 5.47 4.34
C TYR A 216 -11.81 4.77 3.32
N ALA A 217 -11.35 3.65 2.72
CA ALA A 217 -12.09 2.87 1.73
C ALA A 217 -12.65 3.72 0.58
N ILE A 218 -11.86 4.66 0.07
CA ILE A 218 -12.21 5.57 -1.03
C ILE A 218 -11.33 5.35 -2.29
N PRO A 219 -11.05 4.10 -2.73
CA PRO A 219 -10.16 3.87 -3.87
C PRO A 219 -10.67 4.48 -5.17
N GLY A 220 -11.98 4.67 -5.31
CA GLY A 220 -12.61 5.30 -6.48
C GLY A 220 -12.39 6.82 -6.55
N LEU A 221 -12.15 7.50 -5.44
CA LEU A 221 -11.89 8.94 -5.41
C LEU A 221 -10.45 9.30 -5.77
N ARG A 222 -9.52 8.36 -5.62
CA ARG A 222 -8.12 8.56 -6.01
C ARG A 222 -7.46 9.73 -5.26
N LEU A 223 -7.10 9.53 -3.99
CA LEU A 223 -6.47 10.56 -3.16
C LEU A 223 -5.27 10.02 -2.38
N GLY A 224 -4.20 10.78 -2.34
CA GLY A 224 -3.00 10.60 -1.54
C GLY A 224 -2.22 11.91 -1.46
N TYR A 225 -1.11 11.90 -0.77
CA TYR A 225 -0.22 13.06 -0.70
C TYR A 225 1.22 12.65 -0.45
N ILE A 226 2.14 13.53 -0.84
CA ILE A 226 3.56 13.47 -0.52
C ILE A 226 3.87 14.45 0.60
N LEU A 227 4.76 14.03 1.50
CA LEU A 227 5.43 14.85 2.49
C LEU A 227 6.93 14.86 2.15
N ALA A 228 7.52 16.06 1.98
CA ALA A 228 8.94 16.20 1.65
C ALA A 228 9.45 17.62 1.96
N ALA A 229 10.74 17.83 1.80
CA ALA A 229 11.33 19.18 1.87
C ALA A 229 10.65 20.13 0.85
N PRO A 230 10.47 21.43 1.18
CA PRO A 230 9.79 22.39 0.29
C PRO A 230 10.37 22.49 -1.12
N SER A 231 11.68 22.29 -1.28
CA SER A 231 12.34 22.28 -2.59
C SER A 231 11.87 21.12 -3.47
N ILE A 232 11.72 19.92 -2.88
CA ILE A 232 11.21 18.72 -3.56
C ILE A 232 9.74 18.91 -3.94
N ILE A 233 8.91 19.41 -3.02
CA ILE A 233 7.50 19.70 -3.28
C ILE A 233 7.35 20.68 -4.44
N LYS A 234 8.16 21.73 -4.48
CA LYS A 234 8.16 22.71 -5.58
C LYS A 234 8.48 22.05 -6.93
N GLU A 235 9.49 21.20 -6.98
CA GLU A 235 9.88 20.47 -8.21
C GLU A 235 8.78 19.50 -8.67
N LEU A 236 8.20 18.72 -7.75
CA LEU A 236 7.09 17.81 -8.06
C LEU A 236 5.86 18.58 -8.56
N HIS A 237 5.51 19.69 -7.92
CA HIS A 237 4.37 20.53 -8.32
C HIS A 237 4.51 21.09 -9.74
N GLN A 238 5.72 21.46 -10.17
CA GLN A 238 5.99 21.90 -11.56
C GLN A 238 5.71 20.82 -12.62
N ASN A 239 5.77 19.54 -12.21
CA ASN A 239 5.54 18.39 -13.08
C ASN A 239 4.12 17.81 -12.96
N GLN A 240 3.33 18.28 -12.00
CA GLN A 240 1.96 17.85 -11.79
C GLN A 240 1.01 18.57 -12.73
N ALA A 241 0.03 17.83 -13.27
CA ALA A 241 -1.02 18.44 -14.08
C ALA A 241 -1.91 19.35 -13.22
N HIS A 242 -2.38 20.47 -13.79
CA HIS A 242 -3.38 21.30 -13.13
C HIS A 242 -4.63 20.49 -12.84
N TRP A 243 -5.26 20.74 -11.67
CA TRP A 243 -6.50 20.06 -11.24
C TRP A 243 -6.36 18.54 -11.18
N SER A 244 -5.20 18.03 -10.86
CA SER A 244 -4.95 16.57 -10.77
C SER A 244 -5.85 15.87 -9.75
N VAL A 245 -6.23 16.56 -8.67
CA VAL A 245 -7.14 16.07 -7.65
C VAL A 245 -8.55 16.59 -7.91
N ASN A 246 -9.52 15.69 -8.08
CA ASN A 246 -10.89 16.06 -8.35
C ASN A 246 -11.61 16.67 -7.13
N ALA A 247 -12.65 17.49 -7.36
CA ALA A 247 -13.37 18.23 -6.33
C ALA A 247 -13.94 17.32 -5.22
N LEU A 248 -14.51 16.17 -5.57
CA LEU A 248 -15.08 15.23 -4.60
C LEU A 248 -13.99 14.60 -3.72
N ALA A 249 -12.83 14.33 -4.29
CA ALA A 249 -11.69 13.83 -3.52
C ALA A 249 -11.18 14.87 -2.49
N LEU A 250 -11.12 16.14 -2.87
CA LEU A 250 -10.72 17.21 -1.95
C LEU A 250 -11.69 17.34 -0.77
N LEU A 251 -13.01 17.37 -1.05
CA LEU A 251 -14.05 17.45 -0.03
C LEU A 251 -14.05 16.22 0.88
N ALA A 252 -14.02 15.02 0.30
CA ALA A 252 -13.99 13.78 1.07
C ALA A 252 -12.70 13.63 1.88
N GLY A 253 -11.57 14.05 1.31
CA GLY A 253 -10.27 13.99 1.97
C GLY A 253 -10.22 14.76 3.28
N LYS A 254 -10.74 15.97 3.31
CA LYS A 254 -10.86 16.80 4.51
C LYS A 254 -11.64 16.07 5.62
N GLU A 255 -12.84 15.58 5.29
CA GLU A 255 -13.67 14.86 6.25
C GLU A 255 -13.04 13.57 6.76
N CYS A 256 -12.35 12.84 5.86
CA CYS A 256 -11.63 11.63 6.21
C CYS A 256 -10.52 11.89 7.24
N LEU A 257 -9.72 12.94 7.04
CA LEU A 257 -8.61 13.28 7.93
C LEU A 257 -9.07 13.65 9.34
N LEU A 258 -10.29 14.14 9.49
CA LEU A 258 -10.91 14.50 10.77
C LEU A 258 -11.66 13.34 11.42
N ALA A 259 -11.73 12.17 10.81
CA ALA A 259 -12.53 11.04 11.28
C ALA A 259 -11.75 10.09 12.23
N ASP A 260 -11.16 10.60 13.31
CA ASP A 260 -10.31 9.83 14.24
C ASP A 260 -11.04 8.63 14.87
N ASN A 261 -12.31 8.76 15.23
CA ASN A 261 -13.12 7.66 15.77
C ASN A 261 -13.24 6.50 14.76
N TYR A 262 -13.37 6.82 13.47
CA TYR A 262 -13.42 5.81 12.41
C TYR A 262 -12.07 5.08 12.28
N ILE A 263 -10.96 5.80 12.32
CA ILE A 263 -9.61 5.26 12.29
C ILE A 263 -9.40 4.31 13.47
N ASN A 264 -9.68 4.76 14.70
CA ASN A 264 -9.49 3.98 15.92
C ASN A 264 -10.36 2.70 15.93
N LYS A 265 -11.63 2.81 15.54
CA LYS A 265 -12.51 1.65 15.38
C LYS A 265 -11.96 0.65 14.38
N THR A 266 -11.44 1.14 13.25
CA THR A 266 -10.85 0.29 12.21
C THR A 266 -9.59 -0.42 12.71
N LYS A 267 -8.66 0.30 13.32
CA LYS A 267 -7.43 -0.26 13.89
C LYS A 267 -7.74 -1.40 14.86
N THR A 268 -8.64 -1.16 15.79
CA THR A 268 -9.05 -2.15 16.80
C THR A 268 -9.62 -3.40 16.14
N PHE A 269 -10.58 -3.24 15.23
CA PHE A 269 -11.19 -4.36 14.52
C PHE A 269 -10.17 -5.16 13.70
N VAL A 270 -9.38 -4.46 12.90
CA VAL A 270 -8.37 -5.12 12.03
C VAL A 270 -7.33 -5.86 12.87
N SER A 271 -6.89 -5.29 13.99
CA SER A 271 -5.91 -5.94 14.87
C SER A 271 -6.47 -7.23 15.49
N ILE A 272 -7.70 -7.18 16.02
CA ILE A 272 -8.37 -8.35 16.62
C ILE A 272 -8.59 -9.43 15.57
N GLU A 273 -9.19 -9.06 14.45
CA GLU A 273 -9.57 -10.01 13.40
C GLU A 273 -8.34 -10.63 12.72
N ARG A 274 -7.30 -9.85 12.47
CA ARG A 274 -6.02 -10.38 11.98
C ARG A 274 -5.41 -11.41 12.92
N LYS A 275 -5.34 -11.11 14.23
CA LYS A 275 -4.83 -12.05 15.24
C LYS A 275 -5.62 -13.35 15.25
N ARG A 276 -6.95 -13.26 15.18
CA ARG A 276 -7.85 -14.43 15.11
C ARG A 276 -7.57 -15.29 13.89
N MET A 277 -7.51 -14.68 12.71
CA MET A 277 -7.27 -15.37 11.44
C MET A 277 -5.89 -16.00 11.39
N VAL A 278 -4.85 -15.25 11.76
CA VAL A 278 -3.46 -15.75 11.78
C VAL A 278 -3.34 -16.96 12.72
N HIS A 279 -3.88 -16.87 13.94
CA HIS A 279 -3.85 -17.97 14.89
C HIS A 279 -4.54 -19.23 14.33
N ALA A 280 -5.74 -19.10 13.80
CA ALA A 280 -6.50 -20.23 13.25
C ALA A 280 -5.79 -20.90 12.06
N LEU A 281 -5.18 -20.10 11.18
CA LEU A 281 -4.44 -20.60 10.02
C LEU A 281 -3.13 -21.31 10.43
N GLN A 282 -2.40 -20.78 11.40
CA GLN A 282 -1.21 -21.43 11.94
C GLN A 282 -1.54 -22.76 12.61
N GLN A 283 -2.62 -22.84 13.37
CA GLN A 283 -3.11 -24.10 13.95
C GLN A 283 -3.49 -25.13 12.87
N ALA A 284 -3.92 -24.66 11.69
CA ALA A 284 -4.21 -25.52 10.54
C ALA A 284 -2.97 -25.91 9.70
N GLY A 285 -1.76 -25.52 10.13
CA GLY A 285 -0.51 -25.88 9.46
C GLY A 285 -0.13 -24.96 8.28
N TYR A 286 -0.75 -23.79 8.15
CA TYR A 286 -0.32 -22.78 7.17
C TYR A 286 0.85 -21.94 7.72
N LEU A 287 1.76 -21.57 6.83
CA LEU A 287 2.70 -20.48 7.12
C LEU A 287 2.00 -19.14 6.87
N VAL A 288 2.15 -18.20 7.80
CA VAL A 288 1.51 -16.89 7.73
C VAL A 288 2.53 -15.81 8.04
N SER A 289 2.57 -14.72 7.25
CA SER A 289 3.48 -13.60 7.52
C SER A 289 3.15 -12.90 8.85
N ALA A 290 4.17 -12.36 9.52
CA ALA A 290 4.02 -11.59 10.76
C ALA A 290 3.45 -10.18 10.49
N SER A 291 2.39 -10.09 9.71
CA SER A 291 1.77 -8.83 9.31
C SER A 291 1.19 -8.04 10.48
N ARG A 292 1.30 -6.70 10.38
CA ARG A 292 0.77 -5.74 11.34
C ARG A 292 -0.28 -4.80 10.74
N VAL A 293 -0.72 -5.08 9.51
CA VAL A 293 -1.68 -4.25 8.75
C VAL A 293 -2.96 -5.02 8.42
N ASN A 294 -3.78 -4.50 7.52
CA ASN A 294 -5.08 -5.07 7.13
C ASN A 294 -5.00 -6.18 6.06
N PHE A 295 -3.86 -6.83 5.92
CA PHE A 295 -3.65 -7.99 5.04
C PHE A 295 -2.51 -8.85 5.56
N TYR A 296 -2.40 -10.08 5.08
CA TYR A 296 -1.33 -11.02 5.43
C TYR A 296 -1.06 -11.99 4.27
N LEU A 297 0.13 -12.57 4.24
CA LEU A 297 0.49 -13.65 3.33
C LEU A 297 0.19 -15.00 3.98
N VAL A 298 -0.28 -15.95 3.16
CA VAL A 298 -0.52 -17.35 3.53
C VAL A 298 0.16 -18.26 2.54
N ARG A 299 0.81 -19.30 3.03
CA ARG A 299 1.42 -20.37 2.25
C ARG A 299 1.03 -21.73 2.81
N ASP A 300 0.56 -22.60 1.93
CA ASP A 300 0.53 -24.04 2.22
C ASP A 300 1.95 -24.58 2.03
N PRO A 301 2.64 -25.06 3.09
CA PRO A 301 4.02 -25.51 2.98
C PRO A 301 4.22 -26.74 2.10
N GLU A 302 3.15 -27.51 1.85
CA GLU A 302 3.17 -28.70 0.98
C GLU A 302 3.20 -28.33 -0.51
N LEU A 303 2.93 -27.06 -0.86
CA LEU A 303 2.90 -26.58 -2.23
C LEU A 303 4.15 -25.73 -2.56
N GLY A 304 4.78 -26.01 -3.69
CA GLY A 304 5.86 -25.18 -4.23
C GLY A 304 5.34 -23.85 -4.81
N ASP A 305 4.17 -23.89 -5.46
CA ASP A 305 3.41 -22.73 -5.95
C ASP A 305 1.97 -22.83 -5.42
N GLN A 306 1.39 -21.70 -5.01
CA GLN A 306 0.05 -21.67 -4.43
C GLN A 306 -1.08 -21.63 -5.48
N LEU A 307 -0.78 -21.84 -6.76
CA LEU A 307 -1.78 -21.87 -7.83
C LEU A 307 -2.90 -22.92 -7.60
N PRO A 308 -2.62 -24.16 -7.13
CA PRO A 308 -3.69 -25.13 -6.86
C PRO A 308 -4.67 -24.63 -5.77
N LEU A 309 -4.16 -24.07 -4.67
CA LEU A 309 -4.98 -23.50 -3.60
C LEU A 309 -5.75 -22.26 -4.11
N PHE A 310 -5.11 -21.40 -4.89
CA PHE A 310 -5.74 -20.24 -5.50
C PHE A 310 -6.93 -20.66 -6.40
N MET A 311 -6.73 -21.65 -7.28
CA MET A 311 -7.77 -22.18 -8.16
C MET A 311 -8.94 -22.81 -7.39
N PHE A 312 -8.65 -23.50 -6.29
CA PHE A 312 -9.68 -24.04 -5.40
C PHE A 312 -10.56 -22.94 -4.83
N LEU A 313 -9.94 -21.85 -4.32
CA LEU A 313 -10.64 -20.71 -3.72
C LEU A 313 -11.45 -19.93 -4.77
N VAL A 314 -10.89 -19.68 -5.95
CA VAL A 314 -11.57 -18.97 -7.05
C VAL A 314 -12.83 -19.70 -7.48
N LYS A 315 -12.80 -21.04 -7.60
CA LYS A 315 -13.99 -21.85 -7.89
C LYS A 315 -15.09 -21.72 -6.83
N LYS A 316 -14.74 -21.29 -5.61
CA LYS A 316 -15.66 -21.02 -4.49
C LYS A 316 -16.10 -19.55 -4.39
N GLY A 317 -15.70 -18.71 -5.36
CA GLY A 317 -16.00 -17.29 -5.33
C GLY A 317 -15.10 -16.47 -4.40
N ILE A 318 -13.98 -17.03 -3.93
CA ILE A 318 -13.02 -16.37 -3.05
C ILE A 318 -11.79 -16.00 -3.87
N VAL A 319 -11.50 -14.70 -4.00
CA VAL A 319 -10.39 -14.20 -4.83
C VAL A 319 -9.31 -13.64 -3.92
N ALA A 320 -8.18 -14.34 -3.84
CA ALA A 320 -6.96 -13.89 -3.20
C ALA A 320 -6.08 -13.07 -4.18
N ARG A 321 -5.02 -12.45 -3.69
CA ARG A 321 -3.95 -11.91 -4.53
C ARG A 321 -2.83 -12.95 -4.66
N HIS A 322 -2.71 -13.56 -5.83
CA HIS A 322 -1.60 -14.46 -6.15
C HIS A 322 -0.30 -13.67 -6.30
N THR A 323 0.81 -14.19 -5.77
CA THR A 323 2.08 -13.46 -5.70
C THR A 323 3.05 -13.81 -6.82
N ALA A 324 2.59 -14.37 -7.94
CA ALA A 324 3.44 -14.77 -9.08
C ALA A 324 4.30 -13.63 -9.65
N ASN A 325 3.80 -12.41 -9.60
CA ASN A 325 4.47 -11.20 -10.11
C ASN A 325 5.14 -10.34 -9.03
N TYR A 326 5.32 -10.88 -7.81
CA TYR A 326 6.16 -10.25 -6.79
C TYR A 326 7.53 -10.93 -6.81
N GLN A 327 8.55 -10.17 -7.17
CA GLN A 327 9.93 -10.67 -7.16
C GLN A 327 10.32 -11.11 -5.73
N GLY A 328 10.91 -12.28 -5.61
CA GLY A 328 11.22 -12.89 -4.32
C GLY A 328 10.11 -13.81 -3.78
N LEU A 329 8.84 -13.65 -4.16
CA LEU A 329 7.74 -14.55 -3.76
C LEU A 329 7.38 -15.56 -4.85
N ASN A 330 7.32 -15.16 -6.10
CA ASN A 330 7.21 -16.03 -7.30
C ASN A 330 6.08 -17.07 -7.19
N GLY A 331 4.90 -16.68 -6.68
CA GLY A 331 3.75 -17.56 -6.55
C GLY A 331 3.70 -18.45 -5.30
N ARG A 332 4.74 -18.43 -4.45
CA ARG A 332 4.79 -19.28 -3.26
C ARG A 332 3.86 -18.85 -2.12
N TRP A 333 3.17 -17.72 -2.26
CA TRP A 333 2.27 -17.14 -1.26
C TRP A 333 0.98 -16.63 -1.91
N LEU A 334 -0.09 -16.57 -1.13
CA LEU A 334 -1.30 -15.83 -1.43
C LEU A 334 -1.45 -14.70 -0.42
N ARG A 335 -1.81 -13.47 -0.86
CA ARG A 335 -2.14 -12.38 0.03
C ARG A 335 -3.64 -12.26 0.18
N PHE A 336 -4.09 -12.15 1.44
CA PHE A 336 -5.48 -11.93 1.80
C PHE A 336 -5.63 -10.65 2.60
N SER A 337 -6.61 -9.82 2.25
CA SER A 337 -7.01 -8.68 3.08
C SER A 337 -7.85 -9.15 4.28
N ILE A 338 -7.84 -8.37 5.37
CA ILE A 338 -8.83 -8.54 6.44
C ILE A 338 -10.16 -7.93 5.96
N LYS A 339 -11.21 -8.72 6.03
CA LYS A 339 -12.59 -8.38 5.67
C LYS A 339 -13.48 -8.35 6.92
N GLN A 340 -14.80 -8.20 6.74
CA GLN A 340 -15.77 -8.39 7.81
C GLN A 340 -15.68 -9.82 8.38
N THR A 341 -16.00 -10.02 9.65
CA THR A 341 -15.86 -11.31 10.33
C THR A 341 -16.53 -12.44 9.57
N HIS A 342 -17.76 -12.24 9.07
CA HIS A 342 -18.48 -13.29 8.32
C HIS A 342 -17.78 -13.67 7.00
N GLU A 343 -17.14 -12.72 6.31
CA GLU A 343 -16.37 -13.00 5.08
C GLU A 343 -15.08 -13.76 5.41
N ASN A 344 -14.39 -13.36 6.48
CA ASN A 344 -13.20 -14.07 6.97
C ASN A 344 -13.53 -15.50 7.43
N ASP A 345 -14.70 -15.73 8.04
CA ASP A 345 -15.16 -17.06 8.43
C ASP A 345 -15.40 -17.97 7.21
N ILE A 346 -15.95 -17.41 6.13
CA ILE A 346 -16.09 -18.16 4.86
C ILE A 346 -14.71 -18.54 4.31
N LEU A 347 -13.76 -17.60 4.28
CA LEU A 347 -12.38 -17.88 3.87
C LEU A 347 -11.76 -18.98 4.74
N LEU A 348 -11.83 -18.85 6.05
CA LEU A 348 -11.25 -19.80 6.99
C LEU A 348 -11.85 -21.21 6.80
N LYS A 349 -13.16 -21.31 6.67
CA LYS A 349 -13.85 -22.58 6.38
C LYS A 349 -13.31 -23.27 5.13
N GLU A 350 -13.11 -22.53 4.04
CA GLU A 350 -12.62 -23.11 2.79
C GLU A 350 -11.13 -23.49 2.87
N LEU A 351 -10.31 -22.71 3.56
CA LEU A 351 -8.91 -23.05 3.81
C LEU A 351 -8.77 -24.32 4.68
N LEU A 352 -9.61 -24.46 5.72
CA LEU A 352 -9.66 -25.69 6.52
C LEU A 352 -10.16 -26.90 5.72
N ALA A 353 -11.12 -26.70 4.81
CA ALA A 353 -11.60 -27.75 3.92
C ALA A 353 -10.54 -28.19 2.90
N TRP A 354 -9.68 -27.29 2.46
CA TRP A 354 -8.51 -27.61 1.63
C TRP A 354 -7.58 -28.59 2.35
N LYS A 355 -7.16 -28.26 3.58
CA LYS A 355 -6.24 -29.10 4.38
C LYS A 355 -6.77 -30.49 4.73
N LYS A 356 -8.08 -30.68 4.71
CA LYS A 356 -8.68 -32.03 4.91
C LYS A 356 -8.65 -32.88 3.64
N LYS A 357 -8.39 -32.30 2.47
CA LYS A 357 -8.35 -32.98 1.18
C LYS A 357 -6.95 -33.31 0.69
N SER A 358 -5.97 -32.51 1.16
CA SER A 358 -4.54 -32.75 0.96
C SER A 358 -4.00 -33.66 2.05
#